data_e22e526f6151866d19f5f8f29fca53dd
#
_entry.id   e22e526f6151866d19f5f8f29fca53dd
#
_cell.length_a   1.000
_cell.length_b   1.000
_cell.length_c   1.000
_cell.angle_alpha   90.00
_cell.angle_beta   90.00
_cell.angle_gamma   90.00
#
_symmetry.space_group_name_H-M   'P 1'
#
loop_
_entity.id
_entity.type
_entity.pdbx_description
1 polymer ?
#
loop_
_entity_poly.entity_id
_entity_poly.type
_entity_poly.pdbx_seq_one_letter_code
_entity_poly.pdbx_strand_id
1 'polypeptide(L)'
;YDSINKIGGGSAKVDLTDAAIDLPMFNWAKIPGENGEVDASFNFKSSSVHKIEIDEAIIGTLQGRGVFEFASDLSISDATVTDFKSPGYDIDKLVININDDKTIEVLAEGGLIDTTFLRRTKGVTENREISFDFTSARLQLAKDITLQGKLIGNINKLGSGTAILNGTLLLEQSPLIEEATIEASFNEYFETLSGTGLIGGVEANLSYESLSNATSQLLVRSQNAGRTLIGLDILDTIRGGELILRNVYRNNNFDNFETEIKVTDFSVVEAPKSIRALSVLSLTGLYSLIEGDGTKFDVGVANIETIGDRRILKNVKASGEAVKFELAGEYDRETDELQVRGLLAPLSLISDIIGVIPLVSNIITGQDKKGLLATQFEMSGKLADPVITINPTSVLAPGVIRNILSPDWLTRESGIRIDSHK
;
A
#
# COMPACT_ATOMS: atom_id res chain seq x y z
N TYR A 1 -31.32 -50.91 2.63
CA TYR A 1 -32.51 -50.06 2.46
C TYR A 1 -33.56 -50.42 3.47
N ASP A 2 -33.96 -49.49 4.31
CA ASP A 2 -35.08 -49.65 5.24
C ASP A 2 -36.38 -49.23 4.55
N SER A 3 -37.21 -50.22 4.18
CA SER A 3 -38.45 -49.97 3.43
C SER A 3 -39.56 -49.28 4.27
N ILE A 4 -39.46 -49.35 5.61
CA ILE A 4 -40.45 -48.72 6.51
C ILE A 4 -40.15 -47.21 6.61
N ASN A 5 -38.90 -46.84 6.81
CA ASN A 5 -38.47 -45.45 6.95
C ASN A 5 -38.01 -44.83 5.60
N LYS A 6 -38.02 -45.61 4.54
CA LYS A 6 -37.53 -45.20 3.21
C LYS A 6 -36.10 -44.60 3.23
N ILE A 7 -35.24 -45.17 4.07
CA ILE A 7 -33.84 -44.76 4.24
C ILE A 7 -32.96 -45.84 3.59
N GLY A 8 -31.96 -45.37 2.85
CA GLY A 8 -30.96 -46.22 2.22
C GLY A 8 -29.67 -45.45 1.98
N GLY A 9 -28.62 -46.17 1.67
CA GLY A 9 -27.34 -45.58 1.36
C GLY A 9 -26.48 -46.54 0.51
N GLY A 10 -25.40 -46.05 -0.02
CA GLY A 10 -24.42 -46.76 -0.79
C GLY A 10 -23.13 -45.99 -0.88
N SER A 11 -22.10 -46.61 -1.48
CA SER A 11 -20.84 -45.97 -1.83
C SER A 11 -20.51 -46.23 -3.29
N ALA A 12 -19.72 -45.31 -3.88
CA ALA A 12 -19.26 -45.42 -5.23
C ALA A 12 -17.83 -44.85 -5.36
N LYS A 13 -17.02 -45.52 -6.17
CA LYS A 13 -15.79 -44.93 -6.70
C LYS A 13 -16.08 -44.45 -8.10
N VAL A 14 -15.78 -43.21 -8.37
CA VAL A 14 -16.04 -42.56 -9.67
C VAL A 14 -14.72 -42.16 -10.29
N ASP A 15 -14.47 -42.70 -11.48
CA ASP A 15 -13.36 -42.30 -12.34
C ASP A 15 -13.83 -41.12 -13.21
N LEU A 16 -13.15 -40.00 -13.03
CA LEU A 16 -13.39 -38.75 -13.75
C LEU A 16 -12.25 -38.44 -14.74
N THR A 17 -11.39 -39.41 -15.05
CA THR A 17 -10.23 -39.20 -15.92
C THR A 17 -10.62 -38.62 -17.26
N ASP A 18 -11.67 -39.11 -17.87
CA ASP A 18 -12.16 -38.63 -19.18
C ASP A 18 -13.13 -37.42 -19.07
N ALA A 19 -13.46 -36.98 -17.87
CA ALA A 19 -14.35 -35.85 -17.68
C ALA A 19 -13.61 -34.50 -17.79
N ALA A 20 -14.24 -33.53 -18.44
CA ALA A 20 -13.87 -32.14 -18.34
C ALA A 20 -14.63 -31.48 -17.15
N ILE A 21 -13.93 -30.78 -16.30
CA ILE A 21 -14.51 -30.09 -15.14
C ILE A 21 -14.00 -28.65 -15.15
N ASP A 22 -14.91 -27.70 -15.03
CA ASP A 22 -14.59 -26.28 -14.95
C ASP A 22 -15.22 -25.67 -13.67
N LEU A 23 -14.38 -25.09 -12.83
CA LEU A 23 -14.76 -24.37 -11.61
C LEU A 23 -14.26 -22.93 -11.68
N PRO A 24 -14.93 -22.07 -12.44
CA PRO A 24 -14.48 -20.69 -12.70
C PRO A 24 -14.31 -19.86 -11.41
N MET A 25 -15.10 -20.16 -10.38
CA MET A 25 -15.01 -19.51 -9.07
C MET A 25 -13.60 -19.65 -8.47
N PHE A 26 -12.98 -20.84 -8.63
CA PHE A 26 -11.63 -21.12 -8.13
C PHE A 26 -10.54 -20.89 -9.19
N ASN A 27 -10.92 -20.38 -10.37
CA ASN A 27 -10.02 -20.26 -11.52
C ASN A 27 -9.29 -21.59 -11.83
N TRP A 28 -10.04 -22.68 -11.76
CA TRP A 28 -9.52 -24.04 -11.91
C TRP A 28 -10.34 -24.83 -12.92
N ALA A 29 -9.65 -25.57 -13.77
CA ALA A 29 -10.25 -26.48 -14.71
C ALA A 29 -9.42 -27.75 -14.86
N LYS A 30 -10.08 -28.87 -15.13
CA LYS A 30 -9.49 -30.15 -15.49
C LYS A 30 -9.85 -30.52 -16.93
N ILE A 31 -8.85 -30.89 -17.69
CA ILE A 31 -9.06 -31.39 -19.04
C ILE A 31 -9.19 -32.93 -19.05
N PRO A 32 -9.87 -33.55 -20.05
CA PRO A 32 -9.89 -34.99 -20.23
C PRO A 32 -8.47 -35.55 -20.35
N GLY A 33 -8.27 -36.73 -19.73
CA GLY A 33 -6.97 -37.40 -19.67
C GLY A 33 -6.12 -37.11 -18.45
N GLU A 34 -6.45 -36.07 -17.65
CA GLU A 34 -5.88 -35.87 -16.33
C GLU A 34 -6.54 -36.80 -15.31
N ASN A 35 -5.79 -37.25 -14.31
CA ASN A 35 -6.32 -38.14 -13.26
C ASN A 35 -7.53 -37.50 -12.56
N GLY A 36 -8.57 -38.29 -12.32
CA GLY A 36 -9.75 -37.88 -11.58
C GLY A 36 -10.40 -39.07 -10.89
N GLU A 37 -10.25 -39.15 -9.57
CA GLU A 37 -10.83 -40.21 -8.75
C GLU A 37 -11.58 -39.59 -7.54
N VAL A 38 -12.80 -40.06 -7.33
CA VAL A 38 -13.64 -39.67 -6.19
C VAL A 38 -14.19 -40.93 -5.53
N ASP A 39 -13.94 -41.08 -4.23
CA ASP A 39 -14.55 -42.07 -3.37
C ASP A 39 -15.64 -41.37 -2.53
N ALA A 40 -16.90 -41.79 -2.70
CA ALA A 40 -18.02 -41.13 -2.07
C ALA A 40 -19.07 -42.13 -1.56
N SER A 41 -19.69 -41.79 -0.47
CA SER A 41 -20.87 -42.42 0.05
C SER A 41 -22.10 -41.49 0.01
N PHE A 42 -23.29 -42.05 -0.09
CA PHE A 42 -24.50 -41.26 -0.20
C PHE A 42 -25.64 -41.90 0.62
N ASN A 43 -26.47 -41.02 1.15
CA ASN A 43 -27.65 -41.41 1.94
C ASN A 43 -28.91 -40.87 1.27
N PHE A 44 -29.92 -41.76 1.18
CA PHE A 44 -31.26 -41.41 0.69
C PHE A 44 -32.26 -41.31 1.86
N LYS A 45 -33.18 -40.37 1.74
CA LYS A 45 -34.35 -40.27 2.59
C LYS A 45 -35.57 -40.00 1.67
N SER A 46 -36.61 -40.83 1.82
CA SER A 46 -37.84 -40.72 1.00
C SER A 46 -37.55 -40.71 -0.52
N SER A 47 -36.60 -41.51 -0.98
CA SER A 47 -36.16 -41.65 -2.39
C SER A 47 -35.40 -40.45 -2.98
N SER A 48 -35.01 -39.47 -2.18
CA SER A 48 -34.17 -38.37 -2.56
C SER A 48 -32.81 -38.47 -1.89
N VAL A 49 -31.75 -38.06 -2.55
CA VAL A 49 -30.42 -37.93 -1.94
C VAL A 49 -30.51 -36.84 -0.87
N HIS A 50 -30.09 -37.16 0.33
CA HIS A 50 -30.11 -36.23 1.46
C HIS A 50 -28.71 -35.82 1.89
N LYS A 51 -27.74 -36.73 1.73
CA LYS A 51 -26.33 -36.47 2.09
C LYS A 51 -25.39 -37.17 1.11
N ILE A 52 -24.34 -36.49 0.71
CA ILE A 52 -23.18 -37.07 0.04
C ILE A 52 -21.96 -36.78 0.92
N GLU A 53 -21.16 -37.81 1.16
CA GLU A 53 -19.88 -37.71 1.85
C GLU A 53 -18.79 -38.18 0.92
N ILE A 54 -17.84 -37.28 0.63
CA ILE A 54 -16.66 -37.54 -0.19
C ILE A 54 -15.54 -37.87 0.78
N ASP A 55 -15.18 -39.15 0.82
CA ASP A 55 -14.12 -39.66 1.68
C ASP A 55 -12.75 -39.23 1.16
N GLU A 56 -12.59 -39.16 -0.16
CA GLU A 56 -11.42 -38.66 -0.84
C GLU A 56 -11.77 -38.23 -2.28
N ALA A 57 -11.26 -37.08 -2.67
CA ALA A 57 -11.29 -36.63 -4.05
C ALA A 57 -9.87 -36.21 -4.46
N ILE A 58 -9.38 -36.74 -5.58
CA ILE A 58 -8.13 -36.34 -6.25
C ILE A 58 -8.48 -36.11 -7.72
N ILE A 59 -8.57 -34.84 -8.12
CA ILE A 59 -9.06 -34.47 -9.44
C ILE A 59 -8.04 -33.47 -10.04
N GLY A 60 -7.12 -33.96 -10.88
CA GLY A 60 -6.01 -33.17 -11.36
C GLY A 60 -5.17 -32.64 -10.19
N THR A 61 -5.11 -31.30 -10.06
CA THR A 61 -4.43 -30.60 -8.94
C THR A 61 -5.34 -30.30 -7.75
N LEU A 62 -6.62 -30.64 -7.84
CA LEU A 62 -7.58 -30.46 -6.74
C LEU A 62 -7.61 -31.71 -5.88
N GLN A 63 -7.54 -31.52 -4.57
CA GLN A 63 -7.67 -32.58 -3.56
C GLN A 63 -8.56 -32.11 -2.43
N GLY A 64 -9.27 -33.03 -1.78
CA GLY A 64 -10.07 -32.69 -0.62
C GLY A 64 -11.03 -33.79 -0.21
N ARG A 65 -11.73 -33.54 0.89
CA ARG A 65 -12.82 -34.34 1.43
C ARG A 65 -14.01 -33.43 1.65
N GLY A 66 -15.22 -34.01 1.74
CA GLY A 66 -16.35 -33.13 1.97
C GLY A 66 -17.63 -33.86 2.36
N VAL A 67 -18.50 -33.14 3.01
CA VAL A 67 -19.86 -33.55 3.35
C VAL A 67 -20.81 -32.50 2.78
N PHE A 68 -21.79 -32.96 2.00
CA PHE A 68 -22.77 -32.11 1.36
C PHE A 68 -24.17 -32.58 1.77
N GLU A 69 -24.98 -31.69 2.33
CA GLU A 69 -26.37 -31.93 2.67
C GLU A 69 -27.29 -31.24 1.66
N PHE A 70 -28.40 -31.87 1.38
CA PHE A 70 -29.31 -31.42 0.32
C PHE A 70 -30.70 -31.19 0.86
N ALA A 71 -31.32 -30.11 0.47
CA ALA A 71 -32.73 -29.85 0.68
C ALA A 71 -33.61 -30.78 -0.19
N SER A 72 -34.91 -30.75 0.03
CA SER A 72 -35.85 -31.59 -0.71
C SER A 72 -35.93 -31.36 -2.20
N ASP A 73 -35.51 -30.18 -2.66
CA ASP A 73 -35.42 -29.80 -4.08
C ASP A 73 -34.05 -30.14 -4.69
N LEU A 74 -33.21 -30.88 -3.98
CA LEU A 74 -31.85 -31.26 -4.32
C LEU A 74 -30.86 -30.07 -4.42
N SER A 75 -31.22 -28.89 -3.92
CA SER A 75 -30.25 -27.81 -3.70
C SER A 75 -29.36 -28.13 -2.49
N ILE A 76 -28.11 -27.71 -2.51
CA ILE A 76 -27.22 -27.84 -1.34
C ILE A 76 -27.76 -26.90 -0.27
N SER A 77 -27.98 -27.45 0.94
CA SER A 77 -28.29 -26.68 2.16
C SER A 77 -27.02 -26.36 2.95
N ASP A 78 -26.16 -27.36 3.09
CA ASP A 78 -24.94 -27.27 3.87
C ASP A 78 -23.80 -27.99 3.15
N ALA A 79 -22.59 -27.44 3.25
CA ALA A 79 -21.38 -28.10 2.78
C ALA A 79 -20.26 -27.88 3.78
N THR A 80 -19.54 -28.94 4.10
CA THR A 80 -18.27 -28.89 4.84
C THR A 80 -17.22 -29.56 4.02
N VAL A 81 -16.17 -28.82 3.65
CA VAL A 81 -15.01 -29.35 2.91
C VAL A 81 -13.80 -29.26 3.81
N THR A 82 -12.97 -30.30 3.83
CA THR A 82 -11.75 -30.36 4.63
C THR A 82 -10.57 -30.78 3.76
N ASP A 83 -9.36 -30.40 4.20
CA ASP A 83 -8.10 -30.72 3.51
C ASP A 83 -8.12 -30.31 2.01
N PHE A 84 -8.80 -29.19 1.70
CA PHE A 84 -8.95 -28.74 0.33
C PHE A 84 -7.68 -28.07 -0.18
N LYS A 85 -7.12 -28.62 -1.25
CA LYS A 85 -5.92 -28.10 -1.92
C LYS A 85 -6.17 -27.93 -3.40
N SER A 86 -5.78 -26.78 -3.91
CA SER A 86 -5.73 -26.50 -5.35
C SER A 86 -4.77 -25.30 -5.57
N PRO A 87 -4.41 -24.96 -6.81
CA PRO A 87 -3.64 -23.74 -7.06
C PRO A 87 -4.34 -22.50 -6.48
N GLY A 88 -3.69 -21.78 -5.55
CA GLY A 88 -4.24 -20.65 -4.84
C GLY A 88 -5.00 -20.97 -3.55
N TYR A 89 -5.15 -22.24 -3.18
CA TYR A 89 -5.90 -22.65 -2.00
C TYR A 89 -5.20 -23.77 -1.24
N ASP A 90 -5.11 -23.62 0.07
CA ASP A 90 -4.73 -24.60 1.06
C ASP A 90 -5.63 -24.40 2.28
N ILE A 91 -6.83 -25.00 2.22
CA ILE A 91 -7.92 -24.77 3.17
C ILE A 91 -8.06 -26.00 4.06
N ASP A 92 -7.86 -25.84 5.35
CA ASP A 92 -8.05 -26.89 6.34
C ASP A 92 -9.54 -27.22 6.52
N LYS A 93 -10.37 -26.17 6.54
CA LYS A 93 -11.82 -26.31 6.69
C LYS A 93 -12.55 -25.16 5.97
N LEU A 94 -13.55 -25.53 5.18
CA LEU A 94 -14.52 -24.64 4.54
C LEU A 94 -15.93 -25.11 4.93
N VAL A 95 -16.73 -24.21 5.46
CA VAL A 95 -18.15 -24.45 5.77
C VAL A 95 -19.01 -23.46 4.99
N ILE A 96 -20.01 -23.98 4.32
CA ILE A 96 -21.00 -23.18 3.58
C ILE A 96 -22.38 -23.59 4.10
N ASN A 97 -23.11 -22.63 4.65
CA ASN A 97 -24.50 -22.83 5.07
C ASN A 97 -25.41 -21.96 4.19
N ILE A 98 -26.45 -22.54 3.67
CA ILE A 98 -27.45 -21.84 2.87
C ILE A 98 -28.76 -21.85 3.66
N ASN A 99 -29.09 -20.71 4.25
CA ASN A 99 -30.26 -20.54 5.11
C ASN A 99 -31.58 -20.53 4.30
N ASP A 100 -32.70 -20.74 4.95
CA ASP A 100 -34.05 -20.77 4.34
C ASP A 100 -34.39 -19.45 3.60
N ASP A 101 -33.87 -18.31 4.10
CA ASP A 101 -34.01 -16.99 3.48
C ASP A 101 -33.07 -16.77 2.27
N LYS A 102 -32.30 -17.80 1.90
CA LYS A 102 -31.30 -17.83 0.84
C LYS A 102 -30.04 -17.00 1.12
N THR A 103 -29.80 -16.60 2.37
CA THR A 103 -28.48 -16.08 2.77
C THR A 103 -27.44 -17.20 2.76
N ILE A 104 -26.23 -16.89 2.37
CA ILE A 104 -25.10 -17.82 2.33
C ILE A 104 -24.08 -17.38 3.36
N GLU A 105 -23.73 -18.29 4.27
CA GLU A 105 -22.64 -18.09 5.22
C GLU A 105 -21.44 -18.93 4.79
N VAL A 106 -20.27 -18.31 4.68
CA VAL A 106 -19.03 -18.95 4.29
C VAL A 106 -17.98 -18.76 5.36
N LEU A 107 -17.54 -19.84 5.97
CA LEU A 107 -16.43 -19.82 6.92
C LEU A 107 -15.27 -20.63 6.32
N ALA A 108 -14.07 -20.06 6.34
CA ALA A 108 -12.89 -20.78 5.86
C ALA A 108 -11.68 -20.53 6.77
N GLU A 109 -10.95 -21.61 7.03
CA GLU A 109 -9.71 -21.62 7.80
C GLU A 109 -8.64 -22.37 7.02
N GLY A 110 -7.39 -21.89 7.01
CA GLY A 110 -6.31 -22.60 6.31
C GLY A 110 -5.01 -21.84 6.16
N GLY A 111 -4.09 -22.45 5.41
CA GLY A 111 -2.78 -21.89 5.12
C GLY A 111 -2.81 -20.81 4.04
N LEU A 112 -3.63 -21.01 2.99
CA LEU A 112 -3.76 -20.08 1.86
C LEU A 112 -5.20 -20.00 1.36
N ILE A 113 -5.75 -18.80 1.26
CA ILE A 113 -7.06 -18.53 0.68
C ILE A 113 -6.95 -17.36 -0.30
N ASP A 114 -7.18 -17.61 -1.59
CA ASP A 114 -7.30 -16.55 -2.59
C ASP A 114 -8.71 -15.94 -2.52
N THR A 115 -8.82 -14.75 -1.95
CA THR A 115 -10.10 -14.03 -1.82
C THR A 115 -10.49 -13.25 -3.06
N THR A 116 -9.66 -13.23 -4.11
CA THR A 116 -9.93 -12.49 -5.35
C THR A 116 -11.17 -13.02 -6.08
N PHE A 117 -11.61 -14.26 -5.77
CA PHE A 117 -12.85 -14.82 -6.29
C PHE A 117 -14.09 -14.01 -5.86
N LEU A 118 -14.07 -13.38 -4.69
CA LEU A 118 -15.18 -12.54 -4.23
C LEU A 118 -15.49 -11.39 -5.21
N ARG A 119 -14.49 -10.94 -5.97
CA ARG A 119 -14.66 -9.93 -7.02
C ARG A 119 -15.18 -10.51 -8.34
N ARG A 120 -15.02 -11.84 -8.55
CA ARG A 120 -15.41 -12.54 -9.79
C ARG A 120 -16.84 -13.06 -9.74
N THR A 121 -17.51 -12.98 -8.61
CA THR A 121 -18.87 -13.51 -8.39
C THR A 121 -19.98 -12.65 -9.02
N LYS A 122 -19.64 -11.68 -9.86
CA LYS A 122 -20.62 -10.98 -10.71
C LYS A 122 -21.40 -12.02 -11.53
N GLY A 123 -22.65 -12.25 -11.16
CA GLY A 123 -23.54 -13.24 -11.80
C GLY A 123 -23.79 -14.53 -10.98
N VAL A 124 -23.00 -14.84 -9.97
CA VAL A 124 -23.25 -16.01 -9.09
C VAL A 124 -24.13 -15.63 -7.90
N THR A 125 -24.10 -14.35 -7.50
CA THR A 125 -24.85 -13.82 -6.35
C THR A 125 -26.23 -13.28 -6.72
N GLU A 126 -26.76 -13.58 -7.92
CA GLU A 126 -28.08 -13.08 -8.32
C GLU A 126 -29.12 -13.37 -7.23
N ASN A 127 -29.49 -12.30 -6.50
CA ASN A 127 -30.46 -12.28 -5.42
C ASN A 127 -30.08 -12.98 -4.09
N ARG A 128 -28.79 -13.16 -3.75
CA ARG A 128 -28.37 -13.73 -2.48
C ARG A 128 -27.47 -12.76 -1.70
N GLU A 129 -27.59 -12.80 -0.40
CA GLU A 129 -26.68 -12.14 0.52
C GLU A 129 -25.64 -13.14 1.00
N ILE A 130 -24.38 -12.73 1.07
CA ILE A 130 -23.27 -13.59 1.50
C ILE A 130 -22.62 -12.94 2.72
N SER A 131 -22.49 -13.67 3.81
CA SER A 131 -21.58 -13.35 4.90
C SER A 131 -20.36 -14.27 4.84
N PHE A 132 -19.19 -13.74 5.18
CA PHE A 132 -17.96 -14.53 5.17
C PHE A 132 -17.10 -14.23 6.39
N ASP A 133 -16.41 -15.27 6.86
CA ASP A 133 -15.44 -15.21 7.94
C ASP A 133 -14.25 -16.11 7.56
N PHE A 134 -13.15 -15.47 7.17
CA PHE A 134 -11.94 -16.17 6.72
C PHE A 134 -10.80 -15.91 7.68
N THR A 135 -10.19 -16.99 8.16
CA THR A 135 -8.98 -16.94 8.99
C THR A 135 -7.89 -17.75 8.32
N SER A 136 -6.76 -17.13 8.01
CA SER A 136 -5.68 -17.80 7.28
C SER A 136 -4.33 -17.22 7.61
N ALA A 137 -3.30 -18.06 7.49
CA ALA A 137 -1.92 -17.61 7.47
C ALA A 137 -1.63 -16.70 6.26
N ARG A 138 -2.42 -16.82 5.17
CA ARG A 138 -2.24 -16.04 3.95
C ARG A 138 -3.56 -15.88 3.18
N LEU A 139 -4.24 -14.75 3.40
CA LEU A 139 -5.40 -14.34 2.60
C LEU A 139 -4.89 -13.45 1.45
N GLN A 140 -4.95 -13.95 0.22
CA GLN A 140 -4.57 -13.18 -0.96
C GLN A 140 -5.65 -12.17 -1.30
N LEU A 141 -5.43 -10.89 -1.04
CA LEU A 141 -6.38 -9.80 -1.30
C LEU A 141 -6.24 -9.21 -2.71
N ALA A 142 -5.00 -9.13 -3.20
CA ALA A 142 -4.65 -8.67 -4.55
C ALA A 142 -3.33 -9.36 -4.97
N LYS A 143 -2.85 -9.10 -6.18
CA LYS A 143 -1.66 -9.76 -6.74
C LYS A 143 -0.48 -9.77 -5.76
N ASP A 144 -0.16 -8.65 -5.16
CA ASP A 144 1.02 -8.48 -4.30
C ASP A 144 0.66 -8.15 -2.85
N ILE A 145 -0.65 -8.18 -2.49
CA ILE A 145 -1.16 -7.85 -1.16
C ILE A 145 -1.79 -9.06 -0.51
N THR A 146 -1.25 -9.47 0.63
CA THR A 146 -1.80 -10.54 1.47
C THR A 146 -2.07 -10.06 2.89
N LEU A 147 -3.06 -10.67 3.53
CA LEU A 147 -3.37 -10.49 4.94
C LEU A 147 -3.04 -11.79 5.69
N GLN A 148 -2.22 -11.69 6.71
CA GLN A 148 -2.04 -12.74 7.72
C GLN A 148 -2.99 -12.43 8.88
N GLY A 149 -4.10 -13.16 8.97
CA GLY A 149 -5.09 -12.88 10.00
C GLY A 149 -6.52 -13.21 9.59
N LYS A 150 -7.43 -12.30 9.85
CA LYS A 150 -8.86 -12.51 9.71
C LYS A 150 -9.51 -11.48 8.81
N LEU A 151 -10.41 -11.94 7.94
CA LEU A 151 -11.26 -11.13 7.08
C LEU A 151 -12.72 -11.52 7.30
N ILE A 152 -13.51 -10.62 7.84
CA ILE A 152 -14.95 -10.81 8.07
C ILE A 152 -15.71 -9.79 7.24
N GLY A 153 -16.82 -10.18 6.65
CA GLY A 153 -17.64 -9.22 5.94
C GLY A 153 -18.92 -9.79 5.39
N ASN A 154 -19.59 -8.95 4.64
CA ASN A 154 -20.82 -9.31 3.94
C ASN A 154 -20.86 -8.69 2.53
N ILE A 155 -21.62 -9.35 1.66
CA ILE A 155 -21.94 -8.87 0.33
C ILE A 155 -23.47 -8.95 0.18
N ASN A 156 -24.09 -7.83 -0.13
CA ASN A 156 -25.54 -7.79 -0.36
C ASN A 156 -25.90 -8.27 -1.78
N LYS A 157 -27.21 -8.38 -2.05
CA LYS A 157 -27.76 -8.84 -3.32
C LYS A 157 -27.34 -7.98 -4.55
N LEU A 158 -26.83 -6.77 -4.31
CA LEU A 158 -26.37 -5.85 -5.36
C LEU A 158 -24.86 -5.93 -5.60
N GLY A 159 -24.15 -6.79 -4.84
CA GLY A 159 -22.70 -6.92 -4.91
C GLY A 159 -21.92 -5.87 -4.11
N SER A 160 -22.61 -5.01 -3.36
CA SER A 160 -21.97 -4.08 -2.41
C SER A 160 -21.81 -4.75 -1.07
N GLY A 161 -20.79 -4.36 -0.32
CA GLY A 161 -20.53 -5.00 0.98
C GLY A 161 -19.63 -4.18 1.88
N THR A 162 -19.40 -4.78 3.06
CA THR A 162 -18.44 -4.29 4.03
C THR A 162 -17.52 -5.43 4.46
N ALA A 163 -16.31 -5.09 4.86
CA ALA A 163 -15.36 -6.04 5.39
C ALA A 163 -14.52 -5.41 6.51
N ILE A 164 -14.09 -6.24 7.45
CA ILE A 164 -13.15 -5.90 8.52
C ILE A 164 -11.95 -6.83 8.37
N LEU A 165 -10.78 -6.22 8.26
CA LEU A 165 -9.49 -6.90 8.19
C LEU A 165 -8.79 -6.74 9.54
N ASN A 166 -8.36 -7.86 10.14
CA ASN A 166 -7.56 -7.86 11.36
C ASN A 166 -6.33 -8.73 11.18
N GLY A 167 -5.14 -8.15 11.38
CA GLY A 167 -3.88 -8.89 11.25
C GLY A 167 -2.75 -8.07 10.65
N THR A 168 -1.82 -8.74 9.97
CA THR A 168 -0.68 -8.10 9.30
C THR A 168 -0.91 -8.08 7.81
N LEU A 169 -0.91 -6.88 7.22
CA LEU A 169 -0.88 -6.70 5.77
C LEU A 169 0.55 -6.77 5.27
N LEU A 170 0.76 -7.60 4.27
CA LEU A 170 2.04 -7.77 3.59
C LEU A 170 1.96 -7.21 2.17
N LEU A 171 3.02 -6.55 1.73
CA LEU A 171 3.27 -6.19 0.33
C LEU A 171 4.48 -7.00 -0.15
N GLU A 172 4.32 -7.78 -1.21
CA GLU A 172 5.38 -8.65 -1.75
C GLU A 172 6.06 -9.53 -0.66
N GLN A 173 5.26 -10.03 0.30
CA GLN A 173 5.67 -10.85 1.44
C GLN A 173 6.40 -10.10 2.58
N SER A 174 6.62 -8.80 2.46
CA SER A 174 7.18 -7.97 3.53
C SER A 174 6.07 -7.30 4.34
N PRO A 175 6.17 -7.23 5.68
CA PRO A 175 5.19 -6.52 6.50
C PRO A 175 5.11 -5.04 6.11
N LEU A 176 3.93 -4.60 5.72
CA LEU A 176 3.62 -3.20 5.41
C LEU A 176 2.90 -2.53 6.58
N ILE A 177 1.88 -3.22 7.14
CA ILE A 177 1.10 -2.75 8.27
C ILE A 177 0.89 -3.93 9.21
N GLU A 178 1.46 -3.85 10.40
CA GLU A 178 1.30 -4.84 11.46
C GLU A 178 0.13 -4.46 12.38
N GLU A 179 -0.45 -5.43 13.06
CA GLU A 179 -1.58 -5.24 13.99
C GLU A 179 -2.71 -4.38 13.40
N ALA A 180 -2.94 -4.52 12.10
CA ALA A 180 -3.94 -3.75 11.39
C ALA A 180 -5.35 -4.11 11.83
N THR A 181 -6.19 -3.10 12.03
CA THR A 181 -7.64 -3.19 12.11
C THR A 181 -8.22 -2.20 11.12
N ILE A 182 -8.75 -2.70 10.01
CA ILE A 182 -9.19 -1.89 8.88
C ILE A 182 -10.61 -2.26 8.50
N GLU A 183 -11.49 -1.28 8.44
CA GLU A 183 -12.84 -1.39 7.92
C GLU A 183 -12.86 -0.93 6.47
N ALA A 184 -13.55 -1.66 5.61
CA ALA A 184 -13.69 -1.34 4.19
C ALA A 184 -15.15 -1.42 3.76
N SER A 185 -15.58 -0.53 2.87
CA SER A 185 -16.80 -0.66 2.09
C SER A 185 -16.47 -0.77 0.59
N PHE A 186 -17.24 -1.54 -0.12
CA PHE A 186 -17.00 -1.78 -1.54
C PHE A 186 -18.31 -2.05 -2.29
N ASN A 187 -18.30 -1.74 -3.59
CA ASN A 187 -19.23 -2.26 -4.57
C ASN A 187 -18.43 -2.98 -5.66
N GLU A 188 -18.36 -2.51 -6.89
CA GLU A 188 -17.41 -3.05 -7.88
C GLU A 188 -15.95 -2.75 -7.50
N TYR A 189 -15.72 -1.65 -6.74
CA TYR A 189 -14.42 -1.15 -6.30
C TYR A 189 -14.49 -0.80 -4.82
N PHE A 190 -13.35 -0.63 -4.19
CA PHE A 190 -13.32 -0.05 -2.84
C PHE A 190 -13.85 1.38 -2.89
N GLU A 191 -14.83 1.68 -2.04
CA GLU A 191 -15.39 3.01 -1.84
C GLU A 191 -14.69 3.73 -0.73
N THR A 192 -14.59 3.07 0.42
CA THR A 192 -13.88 3.59 1.59
C THR A 192 -13.05 2.49 2.25
N LEU A 193 -11.97 2.91 2.88
CA LEU A 193 -11.19 2.10 3.79
C LEU A 193 -10.72 3.01 4.92
N SER A 194 -10.87 2.58 6.16
CA SER A 194 -10.37 3.32 7.32
C SER A 194 -9.91 2.38 8.41
N GLY A 195 -8.87 2.75 9.13
CA GLY A 195 -8.36 1.92 10.21
C GLY A 195 -7.04 2.39 10.76
N THR A 196 -6.48 1.54 11.61
CA THR A 196 -5.20 1.75 12.28
C THR A 196 -4.31 0.52 12.14
N GLY A 197 -3.03 0.70 12.33
CA GLY A 197 -2.04 -0.37 12.42
C GLY A 197 -0.66 0.19 12.70
N LEU A 198 0.33 -0.68 12.81
CA LEU A 198 1.72 -0.29 13.01
C LEU A 198 2.47 -0.25 11.67
N ILE A 199 3.07 0.88 11.35
CA ILE A 199 3.98 1.04 10.21
C ILE A 199 5.34 1.42 10.73
N GLY A 200 6.36 0.58 10.47
CA GLY A 200 7.68 0.76 11.09
C GLY A 200 7.66 0.66 12.62
N GLY A 201 6.72 -0.11 13.18
CA GLY A 201 6.52 -0.31 14.61
C GLY A 201 5.93 0.90 15.35
N VAL A 202 5.27 1.82 14.65
CA VAL A 202 4.56 2.97 15.26
C VAL A 202 3.15 3.07 14.70
N GLU A 203 2.23 3.54 15.54
CA GLU A 203 0.82 3.67 15.16
C GLU A 203 0.66 4.65 14.00
N ALA A 204 -0.13 4.22 13.02
CA ALA A 204 -0.56 5.01 11.89
C ALA A 204 -2.06 4.85 11.67
N ASN A 205 -2.70 5.96 11.32
CA ASN A 205 -4.09 6.00 10.89
C ASN A 205 -4.13 6.03 9.36
N LEU A 206 -4.98 5.19 8.78
CA LEU A 206 -5.15 5.07 7.34
C LEU A 206 -6.59 5.40 6.97
N SER A 207 -6.77 6.12 5.88
CA SER A 207 -8.07 6.25 5.25
C SER A 207 -7.92 6.31 3.73
N TYR A 208 -8.78 5.60 3.04
CA TYR A 208 -8.93 5.65 1.58
C TYR A 208 -10.38 5.99 1.27
N GLU A 209 -10.59 6.86 0.31
CA GLU A 209 -11.92 7.20 -0.17
C GLU A 209 -11.92 7.44 -1.68
N SER A 210 -12.97 7.01 -2.33
CA SER A 210 -13.27 7.34 -3.71
C SER A 210 -13.98 8.69 -3.74
N LEU A 211 -13.30 9.73 -4.26
CA LEU A 211 -13.83 11.10 -4.33
C LEU A 211 -14.77 11.28 -5.52
N SER A 212 -14.59 10.51 -6.57
CA SER A 212 -15.41 10.48 -7.77
C SER A 212 -15.15 9.19 -8.55
N ASN A 213 -15.90 8.92 -9.61
CA ASN A 213 -15.71 7.73 -10.46
C ASN A 213 -14.29 7.59 -11.04
N ALA A 214 -13.50 8.65 -11.01
CA ALA A 214 -12.18 8.67 -11.63
C ALA A 214 -11.05 9.13 -10.68
N THR A 215 -11.36 9.45 -9.42
CA THR A 215 -10.37 9.97 -8.48
C THR A 215 -10.57 9.37 -7.11
N SER A 216 -9.49 8.85 -6.54
CA SER A 216 -9.46 8.37 -5.15
C SER A 216 -8.24 8.89 -4.42
N GLN A 217 -8.31 8.87 -3.09
CA GLN A 217 -7.17 9.28 -2.26
C GLN A 217 -6.92 8.28 -1.14
N LEU A 218 -5.64 8.10 -0.83
CA LEU A 218 -5.15 7.40 0.36
C LEU A 218 -4.48 8.44 1.26
N LEU A 219 -4.84 8.45 2.53
CA LEU A 219 -4.25 9.31 3.55
C LEU A 219 -3.65 8.44 4.65
N VAL A 220 -2.40 8.74 5.01
CA VAL A 220 -1.69 8.13 6.14
C VAL A 220 -1.29 9.23 7.11
N ARG A 221 -1.58 9.05 8.39
CA ARG A 221 -1.18 9.95 9.47
C ARG A 221 -0.45 9.17 10.57
N SER A 222 0.65 9.72 11.06
CA SER A 222 1.41 9.13 12.16
C SER A 222 2.08 10.21 13.01
N GLN A 223 2.25 9.91 14.29
CA GLN A 223 2.96 10.77 15.24
C GLN A 223 4.48 10.56 15.22
N ASN A 224 4.98 9.67 14.36
CA ASN A 224 6.42 9.45 14.18
C ASN A 224 6.76 9.27 12.69
N ALA A 225 6.95 10.41 12.04
CA ALA A 225 7.26 10.46 10.60
C ALA A 225 8.47 9.60 10.23
N GLY A 226 9.56 9.69 11.00
CA GLY A 226 10.79 8.98 10.69
C GLY A 226 10.58 7.47 10.63
N ARG A 227 9.96 6.88 11.65
CA ARG A 227 9.70 5.42 11.66
C ARG A 227 8.70 4.98 10.62
N THR A 228 7.65 5.79 10.41
CA THR A 228 6.65 5.47 9.39
C THR A 228 7.24 5.52 7.98
N LEU A 229 8.08 6.52 7.67
CA LEU A 229 8.73 6.62 6.36
C LEU A 229 9.74 5.49 6.10
N ILE A 230 10.43 5.02 7.15
CA ILE A 230 11.27 3.80 7.09
C ILE A 230 10.39 2.58 6.79
N GLY A 231 9.29 2.40 7.52
CA GLY A 231 8.37 1.27 7.32
C GLY A 231 7.71 1.24 5.95
N LEU A 232 7.56 2.39 5.30
CA LEU A 232 7.07 2.53 3.93
C LEU A 232 8.17 2.45 2.86
N ASP A 233 9.42 2.23 3.25
CA ASP A 233 10.61 2.23 2.35
C ASP A 233 10.74 3.53 1.51
N ILE A 234 10.40 4.68 2.13
CA ILE A 234 10.46 5.98 1.46
C ILE A 234 11.75 6.71 1.79
N LEU A 235 12.11 6.81 3.10
CA LEU A 235 13.25 7.59 3.56
C LEU A 235 13.66 7.19 4.97
N ASP A 236 14.96 7.02 5.20
CA ASP A 236 15.55 6.57 6.46
C ASP A 236 16.32 7.65 7.24
N THR A 237 16.48 8.83 6.68
CA THR A 237 17.25 9.94 7.24
C THR A 237 16.47 10.85 8.17
N ILE A 238 15.16 10.69 8.28
CA ILE A 238 14.29 11.46 9.17
C ILE A 238 14.16 10.78 10.53
N ARG A 239 14.16 11.57 11.61
CA ARG A 239 13.88 11.12 12.98
C ARG A 239 12.79 11.97 13.61
N GLY A 240 11.86 11.29 14.29
CA GLY A 240 10.71 11.93 14.95
C GLY A 240 9.73 12.55 13.97
N GLY A 241 9.02 13.55 14.42
CA GLY A 241 8.09 14.36 13.65
C GLY A 241 6.70 13.74 13.46
N GLU A 242 5.73 14.58 13.08
CA GLU A 242 4.39 14.16 12.68
C GLU A 242 4.32 14.04 11.16
N LEU A 243 3.66 12.99 10.66
CA LEU A 243 3.50 12.72 9.23
C LEU A 243 2.05 12.89 8.79
N ILE A 244 1.86 13.56 7.68
CA ILE A 244 0.68 13.46 6.83
C ILE A 244 1.18 13.11 5.42
N LEU A 245 0.79 11.95 4.92
CA LEU A 245 1.06 11.50 3.55
C LEU A 245 -0.27 11.30 2.85
N ARG A 246 -0.41 11.88 1.67
CA ARG A 246 -1.60 11.79 0.84
C ARG A 246 -1.22 11.37 -0.58
N ASN A 247 -1.79 10.26 -1.04
CA ASN A 247 -1.71 9.85 -2.43
C ASN A 247 -3.04 10.13 -3.12
N VAL A 248 -2.97 10.67 -4.33
CA VAL A 248 -4.14 10.90 -5.20
C VAL A 248 -3.98 10.07 -6.46
N TYR A 249 -4.89 9.15 -6.66
CA TYR A 249 -4.95 8.27 -7.83
C TYR A 249 -6.00 8.78 -8.80
N ARG A 250 -5.70 8.71 -10.12
CA ARG A 250 -6.62 9.12 -11.18
C ARG A 250 -6.94 7.93 -12.09
N ASN A 251 -8.19 7.84 -12.54
CA ASN A 251 -8.67 6.79 -13.45
C ASN A 251 -8.43 5.36 -12.92
N ASN A 252 -8.46 5.16 -11.59
CA ASN A 252 -8.16 3.89 -10.93
C ASN A 252 -6.78 3.32 -11.33
N ASN A 253 -5.84 4.19 -11.70
CA ASN A 253 -4.48 3.82 -12.03
C ASN A 253 -3.61 3.97 -10.80
N PHE A 254 -3.15 2.85 -10.23
CA PHE A 254 -2.29 2.80 -9.05
C PHE A 254 -0.80 2.88 -9.39
N ASP A 255 -0.42 2.82 -10.67
CA ASP A 255 0.96 2.99 -11.14
C ASP A 255 1.31 4.48 -11.35
N ASN A 256 0.29 5.34 -11.50
CA ASN A 256 0.47 6.76 -11.73
C ASN A 256 -0.36 7.55 -10.69
N PHE A 257 0.33 8.26 -9.80
CA PHE A 257 -0.31 9.00 -8.72
C PHE A 257 0.52 10.20 -8.28
N GLU A 258 -0.15 11.13 -7.61
CA GLU A 258 0.47 12.28 -6.98
C GLU A 258 0.57 12.04 -5.47
N THR A 259 1.75 12.26 -4.89
CA THR A 259 2.01 12.16 -3.45
C THR A 259 2.28 13.53 -2.87
N GLU A 260 1.55 13.89 -1.84
CA GLU A 260 1.80 15.04 -0.98
C GLU A 260 2.28 14.54 0.39
N ILE A 261 3.46 14.96 0.81
CA ILE A 261 4.00 14.65 2.13
C ILE A 261 4.16 15.94 2.92
N LYS A 262 3.71 15.94 4.16
CA LYS A 262 4.02 16.97 5.14
C LYS A 262 4.56 16.31 6.39
N VAL A 263 5.71 16.81 6.86
CA VAL A 263 6.33 16.41 8.14
C VAL A 263 6.54 17.66 8.97
N THR A 264 6.23 17.61 10.27
CA THR A 264 6.49 18.69 11.22
C THR A 264 7.35 18.21 12.37
N ASP A 265 8.15 19.10 12.97
CA ASP A 265 8.95 18.86 14.18
C ASP A 265 9.89 17.63 14.07
N PHE A 266 10.70 17.57 13.02
CA PHE A 266 11.59 16.46 12.72
C PHE A 266 13.06 16.86 12.69
N SER A 267 13.94 15.86 12.76
CA SER A 267 15.38 16.01 12.53
C SER A 267 15.83 15.22 11.33
N VAL A 268 16.74 15.76 10.54
CA VAL A 268 17.46 15.02 9.50
C VAL A 268 18.80 14.59 10.06
N VAL A 269 19.02 13.28 10.11
CA VAL A 269 20.27 12.67 10.60
C VAL A 269 20.96 11.91 9.46
N GLU A 270 22.25 11.71 9.59
CA GLU A 270 23.04 10.90 8.66
C GLU A 270 22.83 11.28 7.20
N ALA A 271 22.84 12.61 6.93
CA ALA A 271 22.84 13.06 5.55
C ALA A 271 23.91 12.27 4.76
N PRO A 272 23.59 11.75 3.54
CA PRO A 272 24.52 10.97 2.74
C PRO A 272 25.92 11.59 2.73
N LYS A 273 26.98 10.77 2.65
CA LYS A 273 28.39 11.25 2.67
C LYS A 273 28.64 12.36 1.68
N SER A 274 27.92 12.38 0.58
CA SER A 274 27.91 13.40 -0.44
C SER A 274 27.33 14.75 0.05
N ILE A 275 26.28 14.75 0.88
CA ILE A 275 25.77 15.98 1.52
C ILE A 275 26.76 16.49 2.55
N ARG A 276 27.53 15.60 3.19
CA ARG A 276 28.67 15.99 4.04
C ARG A 276 29.76 16.72 3.27
N ALA A 277 29.95 16.44 1.98
CA ALA A 277 30.87 17.16 1.11
C ALA A 277 30.44 18.62 0.86
N LEU A 278 29.15 18.95 1.00
CA LEU A 278 28.67 20.35 1.00
C LEU A 278 29.22 21.15 2.19
N SER A 279 29.55 20.47 3.28
CA SER A 279 30.14 21.10 4.48
C SER A 279 31.62 21.50 4.29
N VAL A 280 32.33 20.84 3.38
CA VAL A 280 33.76 21.11 3.12
C VAL A 280 33.94 22.43 2.33
N LEU A 281 32.91 22.93 1.66
CA LEU A 281 32.95 24.17 0.91
C LEU A 281 32.76 25.43 1.77
N SER A 282 33.12 25.28 3.06
CA SER A 282 33.50 26.37 3.97
C SER A 282 32.61 27.60 3.97
N LEU A 283 31.53 27.46 4.69
CA LEU A 283 31.11 28.55 5.55
C LEU A 283 31.02 27.90 6.93
N THR A 284 31.94 28.26 7.79
CA THR A 284 32.22 27.77 9.14
C THR A 284 31.01 27.71 10.07
N GLY A 285 30.04 26.86 9.77
CA GLY A 285 28.81 26.71 10.53
C GLY A 285 27.90 25.58 10.02
N LEU A 286 27.94 25.25 8.72
CA LEU A 286 27.12 24.16 8.16
C LEU A 286 27.57 22.79 8.63
N TYR A 287 28.89 22.61 8.89
CA TYR A 287 29.42 21.33 9.35
C TYR A 287 28.92 20.95 10.74
N SER A 288 28.87 21.93 11.64
CA SER A 288 28.38 21.72 13.02
C SER A 288 26.86 21.45 13.08
N LEU A 289 26.10 21.81 12.03
CA LEU A 289 24.67 21.57 11.93
C LEU A 289 24.34 20.14 11.50
N ILE A 290 25.31 19.42 10.89
CA ILE A 290 25.13 18.08 10.35
C ILE A 290 25.79 17.02 11.23
N GLU A 291 26.72 17.42 12.11
CA GLU A 291 27.33 16.56 13.15
C GLU A 291 26.52 16.63 14.47
N GLY A 292 26.23 15.48 15.05
CA GLY A 292 25.52 15.33 16.31
C GLY A 292 24.11 14.79 16.14
N ASP A 293 23.15 15.28 16.91
CA ASP A 293 21.76 14.81 16.96
C ASP A 293 20.92 15.12 15.68
N GLY A 294 21.57 15.63 14.63
CA GLY A 294 20.95 15.99 13.34
C GLY A 294 20.48 17.45 13.29
N THR A 295 20.05 17.87 12.08
CA THR A 295 19.52 19.20 11.84
C THR A 295 18.01 19.20 12.06
N LYS A 296 17.53 20.07 12.93
CA LYS A 296 16.11 20.23 13.25
C LYS A 296 15.39 21.08 12.19
N PHE A 297 14.19 20.62 11.86
CA PHE A 297 13.26 21.29 10.96
C PHE A 297 11.87 21.40 11.60
N ASP A 298 11.27 22.56 11.45
CA ASP A 298 9.91 22.83 11.93
C ASP A 298 8.87 22.22 10.99
N VAL A 299 9.15 22.29 9.67
CA VAL A 299 8.25 21.77 8.64
C VAL A 299 9.00 21.37 7.37
N GLY A 300 8.59 20.26 6.80
CA GLY A 300 8.96 19.79 5.46
C GLY A 300 7.71 19.45 4.65
N VAL A 301 7.76 19.74 3.36
CA VAL A 301 6.73 19.39 2.38
C VAL A 301 7.37 18.77 1.15
N ALA A 302 6.69 17.80 0.54
CA ALA A 302 7.12 17.23 -0.73
C ALA A 302 5.90 16.95 -1.61
N ASN A 303 5.99 17.35 -2.89
CA ASN A 303 5.03 17.03 -3.94
C ASN A 303 5.74 16.18 -4.99
N ILE A 304 5.33 14.94 -5.12
CA ILE A 304 5.97 13.94 -5.96
C ILE A 304 4.93 13.38 -6.92
N GLU A 305 5.25 13.34 -8.20
CA GLU A 305 4.46 12.61 -9.19
C GLU A 305 5.15 11.28 -9.48
N THR A 306 4.41 10.21 -9.33
CA THR A 306 4.83 8.85 -9.66
C THR A 306 4.25 8.45 -11.02
N ILE A 307 5.09 7.98 -11.94
CA ILE A 307 4.72 7.46 -13.26
C ILE A 307 5.51 6.16 -13.48
N GLY A 308 4.89 5.02 -13.17
CA GLY A 308 5.60 3.75 -13.13
C GLY A 308 6.79 3.80 -12.16
N ASP A 309 8.01 3.57 -12.66
CA ASP A 309 9.23 3.61 -11.85
C ASP A 309 9.84 5.01 -11.67
N ARG A 310 9.35 6.01 -12.42
CA ARG A 310 9.84 7.38 -12.31
C ARG A 310 9.12 8.14 -11.19
N ARG A 311 9.91 8.90 -10.43
CA ARG A 311 9.48 9.81 -9.36
C ARG A 311 9.91 11.22 -9.72
N ILE A 312 8.95 12.10 -10.03
CA ILE A 312 9.20 13.51 -10.36
C ILE A 312 8.97 14.32 -9.09
N LEU A 313 10.05 14.83 -8.54
CA LEU A 313 10.09 15.70 -7.36
C LEU A 313 9.75 17.12 -7.80
N LYS A 314 8.47 17.49 -7.80
CA LYS A 314 8.02 18.82 -8.28
C LYS A 314 8.36 19.92 -7.30
N ASN A 315 8.29 19.62 -5.99
CA ASN A 315 8.49 20.60 -4.94
C ASN A 315 8.83 19.88 -3.63
N VAL A 316 10.09 19.92 -3.22
CA VAL A 316 10.52 19.41 -1.92
C VAL A 316 11.17 20.54 -1.16
N LYS A 317 10.61 20.91 -0.02
CA LYS A 317 11.05 22.04 0.79
C LYS A 317 11.09 21.68 2.26
N ALA A 318 12.06 22.20 2.98
CA ALA A 318 12.04 22.14 4.43
C ALA A 318 12.60 23.45 5.03
N SER A 319 12.02 23.81 6.17
CA SER A 319 12.39 24.99 6.95
C SER A 319 12.60 24.61 8.40
N GLY A 320 13.72 25.01 8.95
CA GLY A 320 14.05 24.95 10.37
C GLY A 320 14.71 26.25 10.84
N GLU A 321 15.11 26.30 12.11
CA GLU A 321 15.75 27.49 12.69
C GLU A 321 17.09 27.83 12.04
N ALA A 322 17.84 26.82 11.63
CA ALA A 322 19.21 26.98 11.13
C ALA A 322 19.29 27.08 9.61
N VAL A 323 18.35 26.45 8.89
CA VAL A 323 18.46 26.27 7.45
C VAL A 323 17.12 26.11 6.77
N LYS A 324 17.02 26.62 5.55
CA LYS A 324 15.96 26.27 4.59
C LYS A 324 16.58 25.59 3.38
N PHE A 325 15.89 24.58 2.84
CA PHE A 325 16.26 24.02 1.54
C PHE A 325 15.03 23.84 0.64
N GLU A 326 15.29 23.84 -0.64
CA GLU A 326 14.33 23.55 -1.71
C GLU A 326 15.04 22.68 -2.74
N LEU A 327 14.34 21.64 -3.24
CA LEU A 327 14.87 20.84 -4.35
C LEU A 327 13.74 20.38 -5.28
N ALA A 328 14.13 20.14 -6.53
CA ALA A 328 13.28 19.55 -7.56
C ALA A 328 14.14 18.70 -8.50
N GLY A 329 13.55 17.70 -9.13
CA GLY A 329 14.27 16.79 -10.01
C GLY A 329 13.49 15.52 -10.27
N GLU A 330 14.22 14.49 -10.64
CA GLU A 330 13.65 13.18 -10.91
C GLU A 330 14.53 12.06 -10.36
N TYR A 331 13.90 10.95 -10.05
CA TYR A 331 14.51 9.69 -9.66
C TYR A 331 13.86 8.57 -10.44
N ASP A 332 14.67 7.74 -11.05
CA ASP A 332 14.24 6.53 -11.75
C ASP A 332 14.62 5.30 -10.89
N ARG A 333 13.61 4.56 -10.45
CA ARG A 333 13.78 3.40 -9.56
C ARG A 333 14.37 2.19 -10.29
N GLU A 334 14.05 2.01 -11.59
CA GLU A 334 14.54 0.89 -12.38
C GLU A 334 16.05 0.99 -12.61
N THR A 335 16.51 2.18 -12.97
CA THR A 335 17.94 2.45 -13.21
C THR A 335 18.70 2.88 -11.96
N ASP A 336 17.99 3.19 -10.84
CA ASP A 336 18.52 3.81 -9.62
C ASP A 336 19.26 5.13 -9.91
N GLU A 337 18.78 5.92 -10.87
CA GLU A 337 19.40 7.18 -11.24
C GLU A 337 18.62 8.37 -10.69
N LEU A 338 19.34 9.25 -10.01
CA LEU A 338 18.86 10.51 -9.45
C LEU A 338 19.41 11.69 -10.24
N GLN A 339 18.54 12.65 -10.56
CA GLN A 339 18.94 13.96 -11.08
C GLN A 339 18.12 15.05 -10.40
N VAL A 340 18.74 15.77 -9.49
CA VAL A 340 18.08 16.76 -8.63
C VAL A 340 18.88 18.04 -8.60
N ARG A 341 18.18 19.18 -8.65
CA ARG A 341 18.73 20.51 -8.38
C ARG A 341 18.16 21.06 -7.10
N GLY A 342 18.96 21.74 -6.33
CA GLY A 342 18.54 22.28 -5.04
C GLY A 342 19.13 23.64 -4.72
N LEU A 343 18.49 24.25 -3.73
CA LEU A 343 18.89 25.51 -3.12
C LEU A 343 18.93 25.34 -1.60
N LEU A 344 20.02 25.75 -0.98
CA LEU A 344 20.22 25.70 0.46
C LEU A 344 20.53 27.10 0.98
N ALA A 345 19.78 27.55 1.98
CA ALA A 345 19.92 28.86 2.61
C ALA A 345 20.12 28.75 4.14
N PRO A 346 21.32 29.01 4.66
CA PRO A 346 21.53 29.06 6.12
C PRO A 346 20.85 30.29 6.72
N LEU A 347 19.99 30.10 7.73
CA LEU A 347 19.22 31.18 8.38
C LEU A 347 20.00 31.90 9.48
N SER A 348 21.00 31.23 10.08
CA SER A 348 21.88 31.84 11.08
C SER A 348 22.62 33.08 10.57
N LEU A 349 22.85 33.15 9.28
CA LEU A 349 23.47 34.31 8.63
C LEU A 349 22.45 35.44 8.38
N ILE A 350 21.15 35.17 8.50
CA ILE A 350 20.08 36.14 8.25
C ILE A 350 19.78 36.95 9.51
N SER A 351 19.80 36.32 10.68
CA SER A 351 19.52 36.99 11.97
C SER A 351 20.51 38.11 12.26
N ASP A 352 21.76 38.00 11.86
CA ASP A 352 22.80 39.01 12.03
C ASP A 352 22.60 40.24 11.11
N ILE A 353 21.77 40.07 10.06
CA ILE A 353 21.56 41.13 9.02
C ILE A 353 20.27 41.91 9.25
N ILE A 354 19.23 41.27 9.84
CA ILE A 354 17.94 41.96 10.11
C ILE A 354 18.11 43.14 11.07
N GLY A 355 19.15 43.13 11.92
CA GLY A 355 19.51 44.28 12.79
C GLY A 355 20.21 45.46 12.07
N VAL A 356 20.61 45.30 10.82
CA VAL A 356 21.46 46.25 10.09
C VAL A 356 20.97 46.47 8.66
N ILE A 357 19.69 46.61 8.41
CA ILE A 357 19.23 47.07 7.08
C ILE A 357 19.10 48.58 7.03
N PRO A 358 20.15 49.30 6.65
CA PRO A 358 20.01 50.49 5.89
C PRO A 358 20.49 50.25 4.47
N LEU A 359 19.52 50.20 3.54
CA LEU A 359 19.74 50.37 2.10
C LEU A 359 20.68 49.39 1.37
N VAL A 360 20.03 48.53 0.64
CA VAL A 360 20.54 47.55 -0.33
C VAL A 360 21.60 48.05 -1.33
N SER A 361 21.91 49.33 -1.34
CA SER A 361 22.84 49.91 -2.33
C SER A 361 24.33 49.64 -2.08
N ASN A 362 24.74 49.26 -0.87
CA ASN A 362 26.17 49.07 -0.54
C ASN A 362 26.63 47.59 -0.57
N ILE A 363 25.73 46.63 -0.74
CA ILE A 363 26.07 45.21 -0.80
C ILE A 363 26.69 44.81 -2.15
N ILE A 364 26.54 45.66 -3.17
CA ILE A 364 27.02 45.42 -4.52
C ILE A 364 28.50 45.79 -4.73
N THR A 365 29.13 46.48 -3.83
CA THR A 365 30.50 47.01 -3.99
C THR A 365 31.55 46.37 -3.07
N GLY A 366 31.51 45.08 -2.88
CA GLY A 366 32.73 44.23 -2.79
C GLY A 366 33.70 44.41 -1.63
N GLN A 367 33.41 44.99 -0.48
CA GLN A 367 34.40 45.10 0.61
C GLN A 367 34.08 44.40 1.94
N ASP A 368 32.85 43.98 2.22
CA ASP A 368 32.53 43.15 3.37
C ASP A 368 31.78 41.86 2.98
N LYS A 369 32.54 40.77 2.92
CA LYS A 369 32.09 39.41 2.50
C LYS A 369 31.19 38.71 3.53
N LYS A 370 30.24 39.40 4.16
CA LYS A 370 29.23 38.81 5.01
C LYS A 370 27.86 38.89 4.33
N GLY A 371 27.77 38.34 3.12
CA GLY A 371 26.51 38.25 2.37
C GLY A 371 25.75 36.97 2.67
N LEU A 372 24.44 37.05 2.74
CA LEU A 372 23.51 35.92 2.72
C LEU A 372 23.81 35.02 1.52
N LEU A 373 24.23 33.80 1.75
CA LEU A 373 24.64 32.87 0.71
C LEU A 373 23.61 31.74 0.63
N ALA A 374 22.62 31.87 -0.26
CA ALA A 374 21.93 30.69 -0.72
C ALA A 374 22.83 29.97 -1.74
N THR A 375 23.04 28.69 -1.55
CA THR A 375 23.94 27.89 -2.41
C THR A 375 23.11 26.98 -3.30
N GLN A 376 23.30 27.05 -4.60
CA GLN A 376 22.73 26.10 -5.54
C GLN A 376 23.62 24.86 -5.65
N PHE A 377 22.98 23.70 -5.72
CA PHE A 377 23.68 22.42 -5.93
C PHE A 377 22.90 21.55 -6.92
N GLU A 378 23.62 20.63 -7.53
CA GLU A 378 23.07 19.57 -8.36
C GLU A 378 23.52 18.23 -7.79
N MET A 379 22.61 17.27 -7.73
CA MET A 379 22.90 15.88 -7.37
C MET A 379 22.55 14.99 -8.56
N SER A 380 23.47 14.09 -8.92
CA SER A 380 23.25 13.13 -10.00
C SER A 380 23.91 11.78 -9.71
N GLY A 381 23.41 10.71 -10.33
CA GLY A 381 23.91 9.35 -10.17
C GLY A 381 23.05 8.49 -9.25
N LYS A 382 23.66 7.50 -8.61
CA LYS A 382 22.92 6.53 -7.76
C LYS A 382 22.43 7.17 -6.46
N LEU A 383 21.23 6.82 -6.03
CA LEU A 383 20.61 7.39 -4.82
C LEU A 383 21.48 7.17 -3.58
N ALA A 384 22.10 5.99 -3.44
CA ALA A 384 22.95 5.65 -2.30
C ALA A 384 24.29 6.44 -2.26
N ASP A 385 24.80 6.89 -3.41
CA ASP A 385 26.09 7.61 -3.50
C ASP A 385 26.06 8.63 -4.65
N PRO A 386 25.21 9.68 -4.55
CA PRO A 386 25.10 10.69 -5.60
C PRO A 386 26.32 11.60 -5.65
N VAL A 387 26.68 12.01 -6.87
CA VAL A 387 27.67 13.05 -7.11
C VAL A 387 27.02 14.41 -6.90
N ILE A 388 27.59 15.23 -6.01
CA ILE A 388 27.11 16.59 -5.76
C ILE A 388 28.04 17.59 -6.39
N THR A 389 27.48 18.48 -7.19
CA THR A 389 28.16 19.61 -7.80
C THR A 389 27.56 20.91 -7.25
N ILE A 390 28.42 21.81 -6.77
CA ILE A 390 28.01 23.12 -6.28
C ILE A 390 28.40 24.16 -7.31
N ASN A 391 27.45 25.06 -7.57
CA ASN A 391 27.70 26.20 -8.43
C ASN A 391 28.12 27.43 -7.59
N PRO A 392 29.41 27.74 -7.45
CA PRO A 392 29.88 28.82 -6.60
C PRO A 392 29.55 30.23 -7.18
N THR A 393 29.16 30.31 -8.45
CA THR A 393 28.80 31.60 -9.09
C THR A 393 27.31 31.94 -8.90
N SER A 394 26.50 31.03 -8.36
CA SER A 394 25.08 31.26 -8.08
C SER A 394 24.84 32.08 -6.81
N VAL A 395 25.87 32.67 -6.24
CA VAL A 395 25.75 33.59 -5.11
C VAL A 395 24.89 34.79 -5.53
N LEU A 396 23.57 34.59 -5.43
CA LEU A 396 22.58 35.59 -5.14
C LEU A 396 22.16 36.54 -6.26
N ALA A 397 21.23 36.07 -7.08
CA ALA A 397 20.22 37.01 -7.58
C ALA A 397 19.32 37.41 -6.40
N PRO A 398 19.16 38.74 -6.11
CA PRO A 398 18.30 39.21 -4.99
C PRO A 398 16.87 38.65 -5.03
N GLY A 399 16.38 38.24 -6.19
CA GLY A 399 15.08 37.60 -6.37
C GLY A 399 14.98 36.21 -5.74
N VAL A 400 16.05 35.41 -5.75
CA VAL A 400 16.07 34.05 -5.19
C VAL A 400 15.98 34.09 -3.68
N ILE A 401 16.70 35.02 -3.03
CA ILE A 401 16.64 35.22 -1.58
C ILE A 401 15.26 35.71 -1.17
N ARG A 402 14.69 36.68 -1.89
CA ARG A 402 13.34 37.18 -1.60
C ARG A 402 12.31 36.05 -1.67
N ASN A 403 12.45 35.15 -2.64
CA ASN A 403 11.55 34.00 -2.78
C ASN A 403 11.66 33.03 -1.62
N ILE A 404 12.86 32.59 -1.21
CA ILE A 404 13.03 31.61 -0.13
C ILE A 404 12.66 32.18 1.24
N LEU A 405 12.70 33.51 1.42
CA LEU A 405 12.32 34.22 2.64
C LEU A 405 10.85 34.64 2.66
N SER A 406 10.11 34.47 1.56
CA SER A 406 8.70 34.88 1.51
C SER A 406 7.84 34.02 2.45
N PRO A 407 6.80 34.60 3.11
CA PRO A 407 5.91 33.85 4.02
C PRO A 407 5.18 32.70 3.34
N ASP A 408 4.89 32.81 2.05
CA ASP A 408 4.18 31.83 1.24
C ASP A 408 5.12 30.83 0.53
N TRP A 409 6.42 30.83 0.86
CA TRP A 409 7.43 30.00 0.20
C TRP A 409 7.09 28.50 0.22
N LEU A 410 6.56 27.98 1.33
CA LEU A 410 6.22 26.55 1.46
C LEU A 410 5.07 26.12 0.54
N THR A 411 4.14 27.02 0.24
CA THR A 411 2.95 26.73 -0.58
C THR A 411 3.12 27.07 -2.05
N ARG A 412 4.17 27.81 -2.40
CA ARG A 412 4.47 28.17 -3.77
C ARG A 412 5.10 27.01 -4.52
N GLU A 413 4.86 26.92 -5.82
CA GLU A 413 5.59 25.97 -6.68
C GLU A 413 7.09 26.26 -6.66
N SER A 414 7.90 25.22 -6.87
CA SER A 414 9.34 25.36 -6.93
C SER A 414 9.74 26.29 -8.10
N GLY A 415 10.58 27.26 -7.82
CA GLY A 415 11.21 28.09 -8.85
C GLY A 415 12.32 27.36 -9.63
N ILE A 416 12.67 26.14 -9.23
CA ILE A 416 13.68 25.32 -9.85
C ILE A 416 13.10 24.68 -11.12
N ARG A 417 13.65 25.05 -12.28
CA ARG A 417 13.24 24.44 -13.55
C ARG A 417 13.91 23.08 -13.72
N ILE A 418 13.12 22.07 -13.97
CA ILE A 418 13.56 20.76 -14.40
C ILE A 418 13.61 20.79 -15.91
N ASP A 419 14.81 20.74 -16.50
CA ASP A 419 14.95 20.57 -17.94
C ASP A 419 14.62 19.11 -18.26
N SER A 420 13.38 18.85 -18.71
CA SER A 420 13.02 17.54 -19.22
C SER A 420 13.87 17.24 -20.46
N HIS A 421 14.79 16.31 -20.34
CA HIS A 421 15.44 15.75 -21.51
C HIS A 421 14.37 15.04 -22.36
N LYS A 422 14.21 15.52 -23.62
CA LYS A 422 13.40 14.90 -24.67
C LYS A 422 14.00 13.58 -25.12
#